data_bfcfe34d2bf8ce4707c883dbca81a121
#
_entry.id   bfcfe34d2bf8ce4707c883dbca81a121
#
_cell.length_a   1.000
_cell.length_b   1.000
_cell.length_c   1.000
_cell.angle_alpha   90.00
_cell.angle_beta   90.00
_cell.angle_gamma   90.00
#
_symmetry.space_group_name_H-M   'P 1'
#
loop_
_entity.id
_entity.type
_entity.pdbx_description
1 polymer ?
#
loop_
_entity_poly.entity_id
_entity_poly.type
_entity_poly.pdbx_seq_one_letter_code
_entity_poly.pdbx_strand_id
1 'polypeptide(L)'
;MGPGGYSPLRDASDQNRVKPPKSVGDVPRFLAELIRSFFGRLIYIVRLVWETGPWILVSLVGISVLSGLLPVVGALLSKDILNALQSVIEKHSQGVSVGLFWGSAVMLLLIFFFLYRIFNQLVNRLSTAVTRVASEKVVCHVKLQIMKKAKEIDLASFDMPEFYEKLENANREAGTRPIMVINATFDAVSKLISLVGYVVILATAPGMWWTAPVMVLISLPTAIITFSYRKKNFLYMRRRSKDRRQMNYYSDLMVNKDMVKEIRMFHLADTFTDRYREVFGHYYKGMRRLIVRENIWHIVTALLSSLINCLFFALIAFQVFEGKIRIGDYSLYTGALTSIASTVSSLINVSATVYEGTLFIDNLITFMKEKPRVVPMTDTP
;
A
#
# COMPACT_ATOMS: atom_id res chain seq x y z
N MET A 1 -36.43 -33.66 17.39
CA MET A 1 -36.15 -32.29 17.01
C MET A 1 -34.67 -32.22 16.58
N GLY A 2 -34.44 -32.18 15.27
CA GLY A 2 -33.08 -32.18 14.70
C GLY A 2 -32.43 -30.79 14.83
N PRO A 3 -31.09 -30.71 14.93
CA PRO A 3 -30.40 -29.43 15.02
C PRO A 3 -30.52 -28.69 13.70
N GLY A 4 -31.14 -27.51 13.71
CA GLY A 4 -31.30 -26.62 12.59
C GLY A 4 -29.96 -26.32 11.95
N GLY A 5 -29.83 -26.69 10.67
CA GLY A 5 -28.66 -26.39 9.85
C GLY A 5 -28.47 -24.88 9.74
N TYR A 6 -27.36 -24.39 10.25
CA TYR A 6 -26.87 -23.05 9.97
C TYR A 6 -26.57 -22.98 8.45
N SER A 7 -27.46 -22.38 7.70
CA SER A 7 -27.17 -21.93 6.35
C SER A 7 -26.01 -20.95 6.42
N PRO A 8 -24.90 -21.17 5.70
CA PRO A 8 -23.86 -20.14 5.64
C PRO A 8 -24.50 -18.94 4.94
N LEU A 9 -24.68 -17.86 5.71
CA LEU A 9 -25.14 -16.57 5.20
C LEU A 9 -24.33 -16.23 3.94
N ARG A 10 -24.96 -16.19 2.79
CA ARG A 10 -24.39 -15.63 1.56
C ARG A 10 -24.19 -14.15 1.82
N ASP A 11 -22.96 -13.80 2.19
CA ASP A 11 -22.53 -12.41 2.34
C ASP A 11 -22.92 -11.61 1.10
N ALA A 12 -23.74 -10.57 1.27
CA ALA A 12 -24.01 -9.57 0.23
C ALA A 12 -22.71 -8.95 -0.31
N SER A 13 -21.62 -9.02 0.48
CA SER A 13 -20.26 -8.62 0.08
C SER A 13 -19.64 -9.54 -0.99
N ASP A 14 -20.15 -10.77 -1.18
CA ASP A 14 -19.62 -11.71 -2.18
C ASP A 14 -20.14 -11.43 -3.60
N GLN A 15 -21.23 -10.66 -3.74
CA GLN A 15 -21.82 -10.35 -5.05
C GLN A 15 -21.03 -9.32 -5.85
N ASN A 16 -20.24 -8.45 -5.20
CA ASN A 16 -19.44 -7.39 -5.84
C ASN A 16 -17.94 -7.70 -5.92
N ARG A 17 -17.52 -8.93 -5.62
CA ARG A 17 -16.11 -9.31 -5.68
C ARG A 17 -15.69 -9.66 -7.09
N VAL A 18 -14.70 -8.96 -7.61
CA VAL A 18 -14.02 -9.32 -8.86
C VAL A 18 -13.49 -10.76 -8.74
N LYS A 19 -14.03 -11.69 -9.52
CA LYS A 19 -13.61 -13.09 -9.50
C LYS A 19 -12.19 -13.19 -10.05
N PRO A 20 -11.27 -13.91 -9.39
CA PRO A 20 -9.89 -14.05 -9.89
C PRO A 20 -9.88 -14.75 -11.25
N PRO A 21 -8.94 -14.39 -12.12
CA PRO A 21 -8.80 -14.98 -13.44
C PRO A 21 -8.59 -16.49 -13.31
N LYS A 22 -9.35 -17.27 -14.06
CA LYS A 22 -9.21 -18.73 -14.15
C LYS A 22 -8.19 -19.12 -15.22
N SER A 23 -7.92 -18.24 -16.17
CA SER A 23 -6.99 -18.42 -17.29
C SER A 23 -6.13 -17.18 -17.51
N VAL A 24 -4.97 -17.33 -18.15
CA VAL A 24 -4.08 -16.21 -18.51
C VAL A 24 -4.78 -15.21 -19.44
N GLY A 25 -5.74 -15.66 -20.27
CA GLY A 25 -6.56 -14.80 -21.14
C GLY A 25 -7.53 -13.88 -20.39
N ASP A 26 -7.90 -14.19 -19.13
CA ASP A 26 -8.79 -13.38 -18.31
C ASP A 26 -8.05 -12.28 -17.53
N VAL A 27 -6.72 -12.29 -17.53
CA VAL A 27 -5.88 -11.31 -16.79
C VAL A 27 -6.17 -9.86 -17.19
N PRO A 28 -6.26 -9.50 -18.49
CA PRO A 28 -6.54 -8.11 -18.88
C PRO A 28 -7.93 -7.64 -18.45
N ARG A 29 -8.95 -8.52 -18.50
CA ARG A 29 -10.30 -8.20 -18.01
C ARG A 29 -10.33 -8.05 -16.50
N PHE A 30 -9.64 -8.93 -15.79
CA PHE A 30 -9.49 -8.85 -14.33
C PHE A 30 -8.77 -7.57 -13.90
N LEU A 31 -7.70 -7.19 -14.59
CA LEU A 31 -7.01 -5.93 -14.36
C LEU A 31 -7.89 -4.72 -14.67
N ALA A 32 -8.65 -4.74 -15.76
CA ALA A 32 -9.57 -3.66 -16.10
C ALA A 32 -10.70 -3.51 -15.06
N GLU A 33 -11.26 -4.61 -14.55
CA GLU A 33 -12.28 -4.60 -13.49
C GLU A 33 -11.68 -4.15 -12.15
N LEU A 34 -10.46 -4.58 -11.81
CA LEU A 34 -9.73 -4.10 -10.64
C LEU A 34 -9.48 -2.60 -10.74
N ILE A 35 -9.00 -2.12 -11.89
CA ILE A 35 -8.74 -0.70 -12.15
C ILE A 35 -10.05 0.09 -12.03
N ARG A 36 -11.13 -0.36 -12.67
CA ARG A 36 -12.44 0.31 -12.60
C ARG A 36 -13.00 0.35 -11.17
N SER A 37 -12.93 -0.76 -10.45
CA SER A 37 -13.34 -0.85 -9.05
C SER A 37 -12.45 0.00 -8.15
N PHE A 38 -11.15 0.05 -8.41
CA PHE A 38 -10.19 0.89 -7.73
C PHE A 38 -10.51 2.38 -7.91
N PHE A 39 -10.71 2.82 -9.16
CA PHE A 39 -11.03 4.22 -9.45
C PHE A 39 -12.36 4.65 -8.84
N GLY A 40 -13.40 3.83 -8.88
CA GLY A 40 -14.68 4.16 -8.26
C GLY A 40 -14.58 4.37 -6.74
N ARG A 41 -13.78 3.57 -6.07
CA ARG A 41 -13.56 3.66 -4.63
C ARG A 41 -12.58 4.78 -4.27
N LEU A 42 -11.62 5.05 -5.15
CA LEU A 42 -10.71 6.17 -5.03
C LEU A 42 -11.47 7.51 -5.10
N ILE A 43 -12.44 7.62 -5.98
CA ILE A 43 -13.34 8.80 -6.06
C ILE A 43 -14.12 8.96 -4.75
N TYR A 44 -14.61 7.88 -4.14
CA TYR A 44 -15.28 7.96 -2.84
C TYR A 44 -14.35 8.49 -1.74
N ILE A 45 -13.09 8.02 -1.71
CA ILE A 45 -12.08 8.48 -0.74
C ILE A 45 -11.75 9.96 -0.97
N VAL A 46 -11.54 10.35 -2.23
CA VAL A 46 -11.29 11.74 -2.60
C VAL A 46 -12.47 12.62 -2.17
N ARG A 47 -13.70 12.15 -2.38
CA ARG A 47 -14.91 12.85 -1.94
C ARG A 47 -14.97 12.96 -0.41
N LEU A 48 -14.66 11.89 0.32
CA LEU A 48 -14.63 11.89 1.78
C LEU A 48 -13.61 12.90 2.32
N VAL A 49 -12.41 12.96 1.70
CA VAL A 49 -11.39 13.95 2.06
C VAL A 49 -11.84 15.37 1.70
N TRP A 50 -12.51 15.54 0.56
CA TRP A 50 -13.06 16.82 0.13
C TRP A 50 -14.10 17.36 1.11
N GLU A 51 -15.03 16.52 1.55
CA GLU A 51 -16.06 16.86 2.57
C GLU A 51 -15.44 17.24 3.92
N THR A 52 -14.26 16.70 4.22
CA THR A 52 -13.52 17.03 5.46
C THR A 52 -12.82 18.37 5.39
N GLY A 53 -12.40 18.78 4.18
CA GLY A 53 -11.79 20.09 3.92
C GLY A 53 -11.04 20.14 2.59
N PRO A 54 -11.41 21.04 1.65
CA PRO A 54 -10.80 21.10 0.31
C PRO A 54 -9.31 21.44 0.36
N TRP A 55 -8.86 22.24 1.32
CA TRP A 55 -7.45 22.56 1.50
C TRP A 55 -6.58 21.32 1.82
N ILE A 56 -7.14 20.35 2.53
CA ILE A 56 -6.45 19.10 2.86
C ILE A 56 -6.18 18.31 1.57
N LEU A 57 -7.18 18.22 0.70
CA LEU A 57 -7.01 17.51 -0.58
C LEU A 57 -5.97 18.20 -1.46
N VAL A 58 -6.04 19.52 -1.61
CA VAL A 58 -5.08 20.29 -2.42
C VAL A 58 -3.65 20.10 -1.89
N SER A 59 -3.45 20.17 -0.57
CA SER A 59 -2.12 19.97 0.02
C SER A 59 -1.62 18.53 -0.16
N LEU A 60 -2.47 17.50 0.00
CA LEU A 60 -2.09 16.12 -0.20
C LEU A 60 -1.73 15.83 -1.67
N VAL A 61 -2.50 16.34 -2.63
CA VAL A 61 -2.20 16.20 -4.06
C VAL A 61 -0.90 16.93 -4.39
N GLY A 62 -0.74 18.18 -3.98
CA GLY A 62 0.48 18.96 -4.21
C GLY A 62 1.74 18.29 -3.68
N ILE A 63 1.67 17.78 -2.44
CA ILE A 63 2.77 17.05 -1.82
C ILE A 63 3.04 15.74 -2.56
N SER A 64 2.01 15.01 -3.00
CA SER A 64 2.20 13.76 -3.75
C SER A 64 2.87 13.99 -5.10
N VAL A 65 2.52 15.07 -5.79
CA VAL A 65 3.17 15.46 -7.05
C VAL A 65 4.65 15.80 -6.79
N LEU A 66 4.94 16.62 -5.78
CA LEU A 66 6.31 16.97 -5.40
C LEU A 66 7.11 15.72 -5.02
N SER A 67 6.57 14.87 -4.14
CA SER A 67 7.23 13.63 -3.71
C SER A 67 7.45 12.65 -4.86
N GLY A 68 6.61 12.69 -5.89
CA GLY A 68 6.76 11.88 -7.10
C GLY A 68 7.85 12.39 -8.05
N LEU A 69 8.01 13.71 -8.19
CA LEU A 69 8.98 14.32 -9.08
C LEU A 69 10.40 14.40 -8.48
N LEU A 70 10.49 14.65 -7.18
CA LEU A 70 11.76 14.84 -6.49
C LEU A 70 12.77 13.71 -6.72
N PRO A 71 12.44 12.41 -6.64
CA PRO A 71 13.40 11.34 -6.89
C PRO A 71 14.00 11.38 -8.31
N VAL A 72 13.19 11.77 -9.29
CA VAL A 72 13.62 11.91 -10.70
C VAL A 72 14.60 13.08 -10.85
N VAL A 73 14.29 14.22 -10.24
CA VAL A 73 15.20 15.39 -10.22
C VAL A 73 16.52 15.04 -9.54
N GLY A 74 16.48 14.30 -8.41
CA GLY A 74 17.69 13.86 -7.72
C GLY A 74 18.57 12.94 -8.57
N ALA A 75 17.97 12.06 -9.36
CA ALA A 75 18.71 11.20 -10.29
C ALA A 75 19.41 12.02 -11.40
N LEU A 76 18.72 13.02 -11.95
CA LEU A 76 19.29 13.92 -12.97
C LEU A 76 20.45 14.75 -12.40
N LEU A 77 20.29 15.34 -11.22
CA LEU A 77 21.38 16.08 -10.56
C LEU A 77 22.60 15.21 -10.26
N SER A 78 22.36 13.96 -9.84
CA SER A 78 23.46 13.00 -9.61
C SER A 78 24.22 12.67 -10.90
N LYS A 79 23.51 12.51 -12.02
CA LYS A 79 24.09 12.34 -13.34
C LYS A 79 25.00 13.53 -13.71
N ASP A 80 24.47 14.76 -13.55
CA ASP A 80 25.20 15.96 -13.95
C ASP A 80 26.47 16.18 -13.12
N ILE A 81 26.43 15.86 -11.82
CA ILE A 81 27.62 15.88 -10.95
C ILE A 81 28.68 14.89 -11.46
N LEU A 82 28.29 13.65 -11.75
CA LEU A 82 29.21 12.62 -12.23
C LEU A 82 29.83 12.99 -13.58
N ASN A 83 29.04 13.53 -14.49
CA ASN A 83 29.52 13.97 -15.81
C ASN A 83 30.45 15.20 -15.68
N ALA A 84 30.16 16.12 -14.77
CA ALA A 84 31.03 17.26 -14.48
C ALA A 84 32.38 16.81 -13.87
N LEU A 85 32.35 15.84 -12.93
CA LEU A 85 33.57 15.25 -12.36
C LEU A 85 34.40 14.55 -13.43
N GLN A 86 33.74 13.74 -14.31
CA GLN A 86 34.43 13.09 -15.42
C GLN A 86 35.14 14.11 -16.33
N SER A 87 34.46 15.23 -16.66
CA SER A 87 35.04 16.26 -17.53
C SER A 87 36.23 16.96 -16.89
N VAL A 88 36.27 17.09 -15.56
CA VAL A 88 37.41 17.63 -14.82
C VAL A 88 38.57 16.66 -14.84
N ILE A 89 38.35 15.37 -14.65
CA ILE A 89 39.37 14.33 -14.70
C ILE A 89 40.00 14.26 -16.13
N GLU A 90 39.19 14.31 -17.17
CA GLU A 90 39.65 14.31 -18.56
C GLU A 90 40.55 15.53 -18.86
N LYS A 91 40.15 16.75 -18.43
CA LYS A 91 40.97 17.96 -18.57
C LYS A 91 42.31 17.85 -17.84
N HIS A 92 42.28 17.31 -16.62
CA HIS A 92 43.50 17.13 -15.82
C HIS A 92 44.43 16.12 -16.45
N SER A 93 43.95 15.03 -17.03
CA SER A 93 44.75 14.04 -17.75
C SER A 93 45.38 14.58 -19.04
N GLN A 94 44.77 15.63 -19.63
CA GLN A 94 45.30 16.34 -20.80
C GLN A 94 46.29 17.45 -20.45
N GLY A 95 46.67 17.59 -19.17
CA GLY A 95 47.63 18.61 -18.71
C GLY A 95 47.08 20.02 -18.64
N VAL A 96 45.76 20.21 -18.78
CA VAL A 96 45.11 21.50 -18.66
C VAL A 96 44.95 21.82 -17.17
N SER A 97 45.45 23.01 -16.76
CA SER A 97 45.31 23.46 -15.38
C SER A 97 43.83 23.59 -15.02
N VAL A 98 43.36 22.75 -14.09
CA VAL A 98 42.02 22.87 -13.51
C VAL A 98 42.04 24.02 -12.55
N GLY A 99 41.20 25.05 -12.79
CA GLY A 99 41.07 26.21 -11.90
C GLY A 99 40.66 25.83 -10.46
N LEU A 100 40.62 26.83 -9.57
CA LEU A 100 40.25 26.60 -8.17
C LEU A 100 38.94 25.82 -8.05
N PHE A 101 38.95 24.75 -7.24
CA PHE A 101 37.76 23.87 -6.99
C PHE A 101 36.55 24.69 -6.59
N TRP A 102 36.71 25.73 -5.72
CA TRP A 102 35.63 26.59 -5.23
C TRP A 102 34.92 27.42 -6.29
N GLY A 103 35.51 27.66 -7.43
CA GLY A 103 34.89 28.36 -8.56
C GLY A 103 34.45 27.44 -9.70
N SER A 104 34.55 26.10 -9.51
CA SER A 104 34.24 25.12 -10.55
C SER A 104 32.71 24.86 -10.67
N ALA A 105 32.28 24.49 -11.86
CA ALA A 105 30.92 24.06 -12.10
C ALA A 105 30.50 22.87 -11.20
N VAL A 106 31.46 22.04 -10.78
CA VAL A 106 31.23 20.92 -9.86
C VAL A 106 30.76 21.42 -8.49
N MET A 107 31.40 22.46 -7.96
CA MET A 107 31.00 23.04 -6.65
C MET A 107 29.60 23.62 -6.70
N LEU A 108 29.25 24.29 -7.78
CA LEU A 108 27.91 24.84 -7.94
C LEU A 108 26.86 23.74 -8.01
N LEU A 109 27.11 22.65 -8.77
CA LEU A 109 26.23 21.47 -8.82
C LEU A 109 26.10 20.78 -7.47
N LEU A 110 27.18 20.70 -6.67
CA LEU A 110 27.13 20.17 -5.32
C LEU A 110 26.25 21.01 -4.39
N ILE A 111 26.35 22.35 -4.46
CA ILE A 111 25.49 23.25 -3.69
C ILE A 111 24.02 23.02 -4.05
N PHE A 112 23.71 22.95 -5.35
CA PHE A 112 22.34 22.65 -5.80
C PHE A 112 21.86 21.28 -5.32
N PHE A 113 22.72 20.28 -5.33
CA PHE A 113 22.39 18.94 -4.83
C PHE A 113 22.12 18.94 -3.31
N PHE A 114 22.89 19.66 -2.53
CA PHE A 114 22.65 19.81 -1.09
C PHE A 114 21.34 20.54 -0.82
N LEU A 115 21.06 21.65 -1.51
CA LEU A 115 19.78 22.35 -1.43
C LEU A 115 18.62 21.44 -1.79
N TYR A 116 18.74 20.68 -2.88
CA TYR A 116 17.77 19.66 -3.27
C TYR A 116 17.56 18.62 -2.16
N ARG A 117 18.63 18.11 -1.54
CA ARG A 117 18.55 17.13 -0.45
C ARG A 117 17.80 17.68 0.76
N ILE A 118 18.08 18.90 1.16
CA ILE A 118 17.38 19.61 2.24
C ILE A 118 15.91 19.78 1.86
N PHE A 119 15.64 20.27 0.66
CA PHE A 119 14.26 20.44 0.18
C PHE A 119 13.47 19.12 0.13
N ASN A 120 14.08 18.07 -0.38
CA ASN A 120 13.47 16.73 -0.39
C ASN A 120 13.14 16.23 1.02
N GLN A 121 14.05 16.45 1.98
CA GLN A 121 13.81 16.07 3.37
C GLN A 121 12.68 16.88 4.00
N LEU A 122 12.60 18.19 3.72
CA LEU A 122 11.49 19.05 4.15
C LEU A 122 10.15 18.57 3.58
N VAL A 123 10.09 18.30 2.27
CA VAL A 123 8.88 17.81 1.61
C VAL A 123 8.43 16.47 2.22
N ASN A 124 9.35 15.54 2.49
CA ASN A 124 9.02 14.26 3.11
C ASN A 124 8.49 14.42 4.54
N ARG A 125 9.06 15.33 5.32
CA ARG A 125 8.58 15.64 6.69
C ARG A 125 7.22 16.33 6.64
N LEU A 126 7.05 17.29 5.74
CA LEU A 126 5.78 17.98 5.53
C LEU A 126 4.69 17.00 5.05
N SER A 127 5.02 16.10 4.11
CA SER A 127 4.13 15.03 3.65
C SER A 127 3.61 14.19 4.82
N THR A 128 4.50 13.73 5.68
CA THR A 128 4.12 12.93 6.85
C THR A 128 3.21 13.72 7.80
N ALA A 129 3.54 14.98 8.07
CA ALA A 129 2.76 15.82 8.96
C ALA A 129 1.35 16.10 8.40
N VAL A 130 1.26 16.53 7.14
CA VAL A 130 -0.02 16.84 6.48
C VAL A 130 -0.90 15.59 6.38
N THR A 131 -0.31 14.46 5.98
CA THR A 131 -1.05 13.20 5.87
C THR A 131 -1.58 12.74 7.23
N ARG A 132 -0.81 12.92 8.31
CA ARG A 132 -1.24 12.59 9.66
C ARG A 132 -2.40 13.47 10.14
N VAL A 133 -2.29 14.78 9.95
CA VAL A 133 -3.37 15.74 10.29
C VAL A 133 -4.63 15.46 9.45
N ALA A 134 -4.48 15.21 8.15
CA ALA A 134 -5.58 14.84 7.27
C ALA A 134 -6.28 13.57 7.75
N SER A 135 -5.50 12.56 8.10
CA SER A 135 -6.01 11.26 8.57
C SER A 135 -6.85 11.41 9.84
N GLU A 136 -6.39 12.17 10.83
CA GLU A 136 -7.14 12.41 12.07
C GLU A 136 -8.47 13.13 11.80
N LYS A 137 -8.48 14.14 10.93
CA LYS A 137 -9.72 14.84 10.55
C LYS A 137 -10.71 13.91 9.85
N VAL A 138 -10.24 13.05 8.95
CA VAL A 138 -11.11 12.08 8.26
C VAL A 138 -11.67 11.05 9.23
N VAL A 139 -10.86 10.55 10.18
CA VAL A 139 -11.35 9.65 11.24
C VAL A 139 -12.44 10.30 12.06
N CYS A 140 -12.23 11.55 12.49
CA CYS A 140 -13.24 12.32 13.21
C CYS A 140 -14.53 12.45 12.38
N HIS A 141 -14.43 12.82 11.11
CA HIS A 141 -15.57 12.97 10.21
C HIS A 141 -16.34 11.65 10.04
N VAL A 142 -15.66 10.55 9.80
CA VAL A 142 -16.27 9.21 9.67
C VAL A 142 -16.98 8.81 10.96
N LYS A 143 -16.35 9.00 12.13
CA LYS A 143 -16.98 8.70 13.42
C LYS A 143 -18.23 9.55 13.65
N LEU A 144 -18.18 10.83 13.33
CA LEU A 144 -19.35 11.71 13.42
C LEU A 144 -20.48 11.28 12.48
N GLN A 145 -20.16 10.84 11.27
CA GLN A 145 -21.17 10.29 10.36
C GLN A 145 -21.81 9.01 10.94
N ILE A 146 -21.00 8.10 11.50
CA ILE A 146 -21.51 6.88 12.17
C ILE A 146 -22.44 7.25 13.33
N MET A 147 -22.02 8.20 14.19
CA MET A 147 -22.83 8.66 15.33
C MET A 147 -24.16 9.31 14.88
N LYS A 148 -24.10 10.17 13.84
CA LYS A 148 -25.32 10.78 13.28
C LYS A 148 -26.26 9.71 12.74
N LYS A 149 -25.70 8.73 12.01
CA LYS A 149 -26.50 7.62 11.46
C LYS A 149 -27.10 6.75 12.56
N ALA A 150 -26.34 6.45 13.61
CA ALA A 150 -26.84 5.68 14.74
C ALA A 150 -27.99 6.41 15.47
N LYS A 151 -27.98 7.76 15.53
CA LYS A 151 -29.08 8.56 16.07
C LYS A 151 -30.37 8.48 15.23
N GLU A 152 -30.24 8.32 13.91
CA GLU A 152 -31.40 8.25 12.98
C GLU A 152 -32.11 6.89 12.99
N ILE A 153 -31.43 5.84 13.44
CA ILE A 153 -31.92 4.47 13.43
C ILE A 153 -32.77 4.20 14.66
N ASP A 154 -33.86 3.47 14.49
CA ASP A 154 -34.78 3.06 15.53
C ASP A 154 -34.15 2.11 16.54
N LEU A 155 -34.59 2.18 17.79
CA LEU A 155 -34.04 1.42 18.92
C LEU A 155 -34.16 -0.11 18.68
N ALA A 156 -35.24 -0.56 18.04
CA ALA A 156 -35.48 -1.96 17.73
C ALA A 156 -34.41 -2.56 16.79
N SER A 157 -33.76 -1.73 15.97
CA SER A 157 -32.68 -2.20 15.09
C SER A 157 -31.42 -2.56 15.88
N PHE A 158 -31.19 -1.94 17.05
CA PHE A 158 -30.04 -2.25 17.92
C PHE A 158 -30.14 -3.64 18.55
N ASP A 159 -31.35 -4.15 18.76
CA ASP A 159 -31.58 -5.52 19.26
C ASP A 159 -31.37 -6.60 18.21
N MET A 160 -31.16 -6.20 16.93
CA MET A 160 -30.92 -7.13 15.85
C MET A 160 -29.44 -7.45 15.71
N PRO A 161 -29.03 -8.73 15.80
CA PRO A 161 -27.63 -9.12 15.74
C PRO A 161 -26.93 -8.66 14.46
N GLU A 162 -27.62 -8.68 13.32
CA GLU A 162 -27.05 -8.28 12.03
C GLU A 162 -26.74 -6.79 11.95
N PHE A 163 -27.62 -5.94 12.51
CA PHE A 163 -27.39 -4.50 12.54
C PHE A 163 -26.27 -4.13 13.52
N TYR A 164 -26.29 -4.73 14.71
CA TYR A 164 -25.27 -4.51 15.74
C TYR A 164 -23.87 -4.92 15.23
N GLU A 165 -23.76 -6.06 14.54
CA GLU A 165 -22.50 -6.49 13.93
C GLU A 165 -21.99 -5.48 12.88
N LYS A 166 -22.89 -4.93 12.03
CA LYS A 166 -22.52 -3.92 11.04
C LYS A 166 -22.04 -2.63 11.71
N LEU A 167 -22.73 -2.16 12.74
CA LEU A 167 -22.37 -0.96 13.52
C LEU A 167 -21.02 -1.14 14.21
N GLU A 168 -20.84 -2.26 14.92
CA GLU A 168 -19.59 -2.58 15.62
C GLU A 168 -18.41 -2.65 14.67
N ASN A 169 -18.57 -3.35 13.55
CA ASN A 169 -17.54 -3.43 12.51
C ASN A 169 -17.19 -2.06 11.93
N ALA A 170 -18.21 -1.25 11.59
CA ALA A 170 -18.00 0.11 11.08
C ALA A 170 -17.26 0.99 12.11
N ASN A 171 -17.68 0.97 13.38
CA ASN A 171 -17.06 1.77 14.44
C ASN A 171 -15.61 1.32 14.75
N ARG A 172 -15.36 0.03 14.85
CA ARG A 172 -14.04 -0.53 15.13
C ARG A 172 -13.04 -0.20 14.04
N GLU A 173 -13.45 -0.28 12.77
CA GLU A 173 -12.58 -0.04 11.64
C GLU A 173 -12.41 1.45 11.30
N ALA A 174 -13.34 2.31 11.74
CA ALA A 174 -13.33 3.75 11.48
C ALA A 174 -12.07 4.48 11.99
N GLY A 175 -11.42 3.95 13.02
CA GLY A 175 -10.21 4.55 13.60
C GLY A 175 -8.92 4.32 12.81
N THR A 176 -8.82 3.25 12.03
CA THR A 176 -7.55 2.83 11.40
C THR A 176 -7.61 2.72 9.89
N ARG A 177 -8.70 2.24 9.33
CA ARG A 177 -8.82 1.98 7.90
C ARG A 177 -8.78 3.23 7.02
N PRO A 178 -9.48 4.34 7.36
CA PRO A 178 -9.39 5.57 6.56
C PRO A 178 -7.97 6.09 6.44
N ILE A 179 -7.20 6.07 7.54
CA ILE A 179 -5.79 6.49 7.56
C ILE A 179 -4.97 5.66 6.58
N MET A 180 -5.10 4.33 6.66
CA MET A 180 -4.38 3.40 5.81
C MET A 180 -4.68 3.65 4.32
N VAL A 181 -5.95 3.86 3.99
CA VAL A 181 -6.37 4.05 2.60
C VAL A 181 -5.92 5.41 2.05
N ILE A 182 -6.01 6.48 2.83
CA ILE A 182 -5.51 7.81 2.43
C ILE A 182 -4.01 7.74 2.15
N ASN A 183 -3.23 7.21 3.09
CA ASN A 183 -1.78 7.08 2.92
C ASN A 183 -1.43 6.28 1.67
N ALA A 184 -2.07 5.12 1.49
CA ALA A 184 -1.84 4.26 0.34
C ALA A 184 -2.23 4.95 -0.99
N THR A 185 -3.35 5.69 -1.02
CA THR A 185 -3.81 6.37 -2.22
C THR A 185 -2.83 7.46 -2.68
N PHE A 186 -2.40 8.33 -1.76
CA PHE A 186 -1.48 9.41 -2.10
C PHE A 186 -0.06 8.93 -2.37
N ASP A 187 0.38 7.84 -1.70
CA ASP A 187 1.64 7.17 -2.05
C ASP A 187 1.57 6.53 -3.45
N ALA A 188 0.43 5.92 -3.83
CA ALA A 188 0.23 5.41 -5.18
C ALA A 188 0.37 6.50 -6.26
N VAL A 189 -0.23 7.69 -6.03
CA VAL A 189 -0.12 8.82 -6.96
C VAL A 189 1.34 9.26 -7.09
N SER A 190 2.05 9.43 -5.98
CA SER A 190 3.47 9.80 -5.97
C SER A 190 4.32 8.76 -6.73
N LYS A 191 4.10 7.46 -6.48
CA LYS A 191 4.83 6.37 -7.15
C LYS A 191 4.54 6.30 -8.66
N LEU A 192 3.29 6.55 -9.08
CA LEU A 192 2.94 6.60 -10.50
C LEU A 192 3.68 7.75 -11.21
N ILE A 193 3.75 8.93 -10.60
CA ILE A 193 4.49 10.07 -11.16
C ILE A 193 5.98 9.73 -11.28
N SER A 194 6.59 9.15 -10.22
CA SER A 194 7.98 8.71 -10.27
C SER A 194 8.23 7.66 -11.36
N LEU A 195 7.31 6.69 -11.49
CA LEU A 195 7.41 5.65 -12.52
C LEU A 195 7.43 6.25 -13.93
N VAL A 196 6.50 7.16 -14.22
CA VAL A 196 6.47 7.87 -15.50
C VAL A 196 7.77 8.64 -15.73
N GLY A 197 8.28 9.35 -14.73
CA GLY A 197 9.54 10.07 -14.82
C GLY A 197 10.73 9.15 -15.13
N TYR A 198 10.85 8.01 -14.48
CA TYR A 198 11.92 7.04 -14.75
C TYR A 198 11.78 6.36 -16.11
N VAL A 199 10.53 6.09 -16.55
CA VAL A 199 10.27 5.55 -17.90
C VAL A 199 10.70 6.57 -18.96
N VAL A 200 10.40 7.85 -18.77
CA VAL A 200 10.84 8.92 -19.67
C VAL A 200 12.38 9.00 -19.71
N ILE A 201 13.06 8.92 -18.57
CA ILE A 201 14.53 8.88 -18.52
C ILE A 201 15.08 7.70 -19.36
N LEU A 202 14.55 6.50 -19.20
CA LEU A 202 15.00 5.34 -19.98
C LEU A 202 14.66 5.44 -21.46
N ALA A 203 13.57 6.11 -21.81
CA ALA A 203 13.21 6.35 -23.21
C ALA A 203 14.20 7.28 -23.92
N THR A 204 14.93 8.12 -23.17
CA THR A 204 16.00 8.99 -23.71
C THR A 204 17.34 8.24 -23.89
N ALA A 205 17.46 7.01 -23.36
CA ALA A 205 18.68 6.21 -23.49
C ALA A 205 18.86 5.72 -24.93
N PRO A 206 20.05 5.90 -25.53
CA PRO A 206 20.30 5.53 -26.95
C PRO A 206 20.10 4.02 -27.17
N GLY A 207 19.15 3.65 -28.04
CA GLY A 207 18.88 2.26 -28.43
C GLY A 207 18.28 1.37 -27.32
N MET A 208 17.88 1.93 -26.14
CA MET A 208 17.42 1.15 -24.98
C MET A 208 15.98 1.48 -24.55
N TRP A 209 15.18 2.12 -25.40
CA TRP A 209 13.77 2.47 -25.10
C TRP A 209 12.91 1.25 -24.71
N TRP A 210 13.26 0.05 -25.16
CA TRP A 210 12.57 -1.21 -24.85
C TRP A 210 12.84 -1.75 -23.43
N THR A 211 13.86 -1.25 -22.73
CA THR A 211 14.21 -1.74 -21.38
C THR A 211 13.14 -1.42 -20.34
N ALA A 212 12.51 -0.24 -20.41
CA ALA A 212 11.45 0.15 -19.50
C ALA A 212 10.21 -0.78 -19.59
N PRO A 213 9.63 -1.06 -20.78
CA PRO A 213 8.53 -2.03 -20.88
C PRO A 213 8.93 -3.44 -20.42
N VAL A 214 10.14 -3.89 -20.70
CA VAL A 214 10.62 -5.20 -20.23
C VAL A 214 10.68 -5.25 -18.69
N MET A 215 11.16 -4.20 -18.02
CA MET A 215 11.21 -4.15 -16.57
C MET A 215 9.80 -4.18 -15.94
N VAL A 216 8.85 -3.50 -16.54
CA VAL A 216 7.45 -3.58 -16.11
C VAL A 216 6.90 -4.99 -16.30
N LEU A 217 7.17 -5.63 -17.43
CA LEU A 217 6.73 -7.00 -17.72
C LEU A 217 7.28 -8.01 -16.71
N ILE A 218 8.56 -7.89 -16.34
CA ILE A 218 9.22 -8.75 -15.35
C ILE A 218 8.60 -8.60 -13.95
N SER A 219 8.01 -7.46 -13.66
CA SER A 219 7.32 -7.22 -12.38
C SER A 219 5.94 -7.91 -12.28
N LEU A 220 5.33 -8.31 -13.41
CA LEU A 220 4.01 -8.96 -13.43
C LEU A 220 3.96 -10.28 -12.64
N PRO A 221 4.93 -11.22 -12.75
CA PRO A 221 4.93 -12.43 -11.93
C PRO A 221 4.91 -12.14 -10.44
N THR A 222 5.66 -11.15 -9.98
CA THR A 222 5.66 -10.71 -8.58
C THR A 222 4.29 -10.20 -8.15
N ALA A 223 3.61 -9.42 -9.01
CA ALA A 223 2.24 -8.97 -8.76
C ALA A 223 1.26 -10.14 -8.60
N ILE A 224 1.29 -11.08 -9.53
CA ILE A 224 0.41 -12.27 -9.53
C ILE A 224 0.62 -13.09 -8.24
N ILE A 225 1.88 -13.29 -7.83
CA ILE A 225 2.21 -14.01 -6.60
C ILE A 225 1.65 -13.24 -5.39
N THR A 226 1.92 -11.95 -5.26
CA THR A 226 1.44 -11.11 -4.16
C THR A 226 -0.08 -11.19 -4.01
N PHE A 227 -0.84 -10.95 -5.07
CA PHE A 227 -2.31 -11.01 -5.02
C PHE A 227 -2.84 -12.40 -4.73
N SER A 228 -2.23 -13.45 -5.31
CA SER A 228 -2.63 -14.83 -5.10
C SER A 228 -2.44 -15.25 -3.63
N TYR A 229 -1.28 -14.91 -3.03
CA TYR A 229 -1.01 -15.25 -1.64
C TYR A 229 -1.78 -14.39 -0.64
N ARG A 230 -2.01 -13.10 -0.91
CA ARG A 230 -2.91 -12.27 -0.09
C ARG A 230 -4.32 -12.88 -0.03
N LYS A 231 -4.84 -13.33 -1.17
CA LYS A 231 -6.13 -14.05 -1.19
C LYS A 231 -6.09 -15.35 -0.38
N LYS A 232 -5.04 -16.17 -0.54
CA LYS A 232 -4.88 -17.42 0.22
C LYS A 232 -4.79 -17.15 1.73
N ASN A 233 -4.03 -16.13 2.14
CA ASN A 233 -3.90 -15.71 3.53
C ASN A 233 -5.24 -15.23 4.10
N PHE A 234 -5.98 -14.41 3.37
CA PHE A 234 -7.32 -13.97 3.76
C PHE A 234 -8.29 -15.13 3.94
N LEU A 235 -8.35 -16.06 2.97
CA LEU A 235 -9.21 -17.24 3.05
C LEU A 235 -8.80 -18.16 4.21
N TYR A 236 -7.50 -18.28 4.47
CA TYR A 236 -6.99 -19.04 5.61
C TYR A 236 -7.44 -18.44 6.93
N MET A 237 -7.25 -17.12 7.11
CA MET A 237 -7.70 -16.41 8.32
C MET A 237 -9.22 -16.51 8.52
N ARG A 238 -10.00 -16.47 7.44
CA ARG A 238 -11.46 -16.62 7.49
C ARG A 238 -11.86 -18.05 7.87
N ARG A 239 -11.26 -19.08 7.27
CA ARG A 239 -11.53 -20.49 7.59
C ARG A 239 -11.14 -20.84 9.03
N ARG A 240 -10.10 -20.22 9.55
CA ARG A 240 -9.60 -20.39 10.91
C ARG A 240 -10.10 -19.32 11.89
N SER A 241 -11.19 -18.65 11.57
CA SER A 241 -11.81 -17.66 12.47
C SER A 241 -12.25 -18.26 13.80
N LYS A 242 -12.67 -19.54 13.82
CA LYS A 242 -13.01 -20.27 15.05
C LYS A 242 -11.81 -20.40 15.95
N ASP A 243 -10.66 -20.85 15.42
CA ASP A 243 -9.42 -21.01 16.19
C ASP A 243 -8.97 -19.66 16.77
N ARG A 244 -9.05 -18.57 15.98
CA ARG A 244 -8.72 -17.23 16.45
C ARG A 244 -9.65 -16.74 17.56
N ARG A 245 -10.96 -17.00 17.46
CA ARG A 245 -11.91 -16.66 18.53
C ARG A 245 -11.61 -17.45 19.81
N GLN A 246 -11.26 -18.73 19.70
CA GLN A 246 -10.86 -19.52 20.87
C GLN A 246 -9.57 -18.98 21.53
N MET A 247 -8.57 -18.62 20.73
CA MET A 247 -7.34 -18.02 21.26
C MET A 247 -7.62 -16.69 21.97
N ASN A 248 -8.42 -15.81 21.36
CA ASN A 248 -8.81 -14.55 21.99
C ASN A 248 -9.57 -14.81 23.29
N TYR A 249 -10.53 -15.72 23.28
CA TYR A 249 -11.30 -16.09 24.47
C TYR A 249 -10.41 -16.55 25.64
N TYR A 250 -9.46 -17.47 25.39
CA TYR A 250 -8.54 -17.88 26.44
C TYR A 250 -7.63 -16.75 26.92
N SER A 251 -7.17 -15.90 26.02
CA SER A 251 -6.39 -14.71 26.38
C SER A 251 -7.22 -13.73 27.22
N ASP A 252 -8.42 -13.42 26.78
CA ASP A 252 -9.32 -12.46 27.45
C ASP A 252 -9.69 -12.95 28.85
N LEU A 253 -9.96 -14.26 29.02
CA LEU A 253 -10.23 -14.84 30.35
C LEU A 253 -9.07 -14.61 31.33
N MET A 254 -7.82 -14.76 30.85
CA MET A 254 -6.62 -14.65 31.69
C MET A 254 -6.30 -13.20 32.10
N VAL A 255 -6.72 -12.21 31.31
CA VAL A 255 -6.42 -10.78 31.55
C VAL A 255 -7.62 -10.00 32.07
N ASN A 256 -8.83 -10.59 32.07
CA ASN A 256 -10.03 -9.93 32.55
C ASN A 256 -10.04 -9.91 34.09
N LYS A 257 -10.19 -8.69 34.65
CA LYS A 257 -10.22 -8.44 36.09
C LYS A 257 -11.29 -9.28 36.80
N ASP A 258 -12.45 -9.47 36.17
CA ASP A 258 -13.59 -10.13 36.79
C ASP A 258 -13.40 -11.65 36.86
N MET A 259 -12.71 -12.24 35.85
CA MET A 259 -12.49 -13.69 35.74
C MET A 259 -11.19 -14.17 36.40
N VAL A 260 -10.19 -13.30 36.54
CA VAL A 260 -8.85 -13.70 37.03
C VAL A 260 -8.88 -14.26 38.45
N LYS A 261 -9.81 -13.84 39.28
CA LYS A 261 -9.98 -14.32 40.66
C LYS A 261 -10.39 -15.80 40.69
N GLU A 262 -11.41 -16.13 39.89
CA GLU A 262 -11.92 -17.50 39.75
C GLU A 262 -10.88 -18.43 39.15
N ILE A 263 -10.20 -17.95 38.08
CA ILE A 263 -9.14 -18.72 37.41
C ILE A 263 -8.01 -19.07 38.38
N ARG A 264 -7.61 -18.15 39.27
CA ARG A 264 -6.59 -18.40 40.29
C ARG A 264 -7.10 -19.30 41.38
N MET A 265 -8.34 -19.10 41.84
CA MET A 265 -8.96 -19.89 42.91
C MET A 265 -9.10 -21.37 42.50
N PHE A 266 -9.42 -21.63 41.22
CA PHE A 266 -9.59 -22.97 40.70
C PHE A 266 -8.34 -23.50 39.99
N HIS A 267 -7.19 -22.84 40.07
CA HIS A 267 -5.91 -23.23 39.43
C HIS A 267 -6.01 -23.54 37.93
N LEU A 268 -6.89 -22.83 37.21
CA LEU A 268 -7.17 -23.06 35.78
C LEU A 268 -6.19 -22.39 34.84
N ALA A 269 -5.25 -21.57 35.32
CA ALA A 269 -4.34 -20.77 34.53
C ALA A 269 -3.51 -21.62 33.56
N ASP A 270 -2.91 -22.71 34.04
CA ASP A 270 -2.09 -23.61 33.23
C ASP A 270 -2.95 -24.30 32.16
N THR A 271 -4.15 -24.77 32.54
CA THR A 271 -5.11 -25.39 31.62
C THR A 271 -5.47 -24.47 30.45
N PHE A 272 -5.79 -23.20 30.70
CA PHE A 272 -6.12 -22.26 29.64
C PHE A 272 -4.91 -21.89 28.80
N THR A 273 -3.74 -21.77 29.40
CA THR A 273 -2.49 -21.53 28.70
C THR A 273 -2.14 -22.69 27.76
N ASP A 274 -2.31 -23.93 28.20
CA ASP A 274 -2.05 -25.11 27.37
C ASP A 274 -3.08 -25.25 26.23
N ARG A 275 -4.35 -24.98 26.50
CA ARG A 275 -5.38 -24.91 25.46
C ARG A 275 -5.09 -23.84 24.42
N TYR A 276 -4.64 -22.66 24.85
CA TYR A 276 -4.19 -21.62 23.94
C TYR A 276 -3.04 -22.09 23.05
N ARG A 277 -2.02 -22.73 23.63
CA ARG A 277 -0.86 -23.28 22.89
C ARG A 277 -1.28 -24.35 21.88
N GLU A 278 -2.19 -25.24 22.24
CA GLU A 278 -2.70 -26.28 21.36
C GLU A 278 -3.39 -25.66 20.12
N VAL A 279 -4.35 -24.76 20.34
CA VAL A 279 -5.08 -24.08 19.25
C VAL A 279 -4.14 -23.23 18.40
N PHE A 280 -3.22 -22.50 19.04
CA PHE A 280 -2.19 -21.73 18.34
C PHE A 280 -1.30 -22.61 17.49
N GLY A 281 -0.88 -23.77 17.99
CA GLY A 281 -0.05 -24.71 17.25
C GLY A 281 -0.71 -25.20 15.96
N HIS A 282 -2.01 -25.50 15.99
CA HIS A 282 -2.78 -25.86 14.79
C HIS A 282 -2.91 -24.70 13.81
N TYR A 283 -3.23 -23.50 14.30
CA TYR A 283 -3.31 -22.30 13.49
C TYR A 283 -1.96 -21.95 12.87
N TYR A 284 -0.89 -21.95 13.67
CA TYR A 284 0.45 -21.56 13.27
C TYR A 284 1.05 -22.48 12.19
N LYS A 285 0.89 -23.80 12.29
CA LYS A 285 1.41 -24.76 11.29
C LYS A 285 0.93 -24.44 9.87
N GLY A 286 -0.34 -24.12 9.71
CA GLY A 286 -0.89 -23.76 8.40
C GLY A 286 -0.44 -22.39 7.92
N MET A 287 -0.44 -21.38 8.80
CA MET A 287 0.00 -20.04 8.49
C MET A 287 1.49 -20.00 8.11
N ARG A 288 2.35 -20.67 8.89
CA ARG A 288 3.78 -20.81 8.57
C ARG A 288 4.00 -21.38 7.18
N ARG A 289 3.27 -22.46 6.82
CA ARG A 289 3.39 -23.07 5.48
C ARG A 289 3.04 -22.10 4.36
N LEU A 290 1.99 -21.29 4.55
CA LEU A 290 1.61 -20.26 3.58
C LEU A 290 2.68 -19.19 3.45
N ILE A 291 3.17 -18.64 4.58
CA ILE A 291 4.19 -17.59 4.61
C ILE A 291 5.50 -18.09 3.98
N VAL A 292 5.96 -19.28 4.33
CA VAL A 292 7.21 -19.84 3.78
C VAL A 292 7.09 -20.05 2.28
N ARG A 293 5.95 -20.60 1.80
CA ARG A 293 5.74 -20.83 0.37
C ARG A 293 5.63 -19.50 -0.41
N GLU A 294 4.98 -18.49 0.15
CA GLU A 294 4.91 -17.14 -0.41
C GLU A 294 6.33 -16.56 -0.57
N ASN A 295 7.13 -16.60 0.50
CA ASN A 295 8.49 -16.05 0.48
C ASN A 295 9.43 -16.80 -0.48
N ILE A 296 9.31 -18.13 -0.60
CA ILE A 296 10.07 -18.89 -1.60
C ILE A 296 9.79 -18.37 -3.01
N TRP A 297 8.53 -18.16 -3.38
CA TRP A 297 8.18 -17.62 -4.68
C TRP A 297 8.66 -16.19 -4.87
N HIS A 298 8.62 -15.35 -3.82
CA HIS A 298 9.19 -14.00 -3.88
C HIS A 298 10.71 -14.03 -4.07
N ILE A 299 11.43 -14.96 -3.43
CA ILE A 299 12.87 -15.14 -3.63
C ILE A 299 13.17 -15.54 -5.08
N VAL A 300 12.43 -16.51 -5.64
CA VAL A 300 12.62 -16.95 -7.02
C VAL A 300 12.41 -15.79 -8.01
N THR A 301 11.34 -15.03 -7.86
CA THR A 301 11.08 -13.86 -8.73
C THR A 301 12.09 -12.74 -8.53
N ALA A 302 12.56 -12.51 -7.29
CA ALA A 302 13.60 -11.53 -6.99
C ALA A 302 14.94 -11.91 -7.64
N LEU A 303 15.33 -13.18 -7.58
CA LEU A 303 16.54 -13.68 -8.24
C LEU A 303 16.45 -13.51 -9.76
N LEU A 304 15.32 -13.87 -10.37
CA LEU A 304 15.09 -13.67 -11.80
C LEU A 304 15.19 -12.19 -12.20
N SER A 305 14.52 -11.31 -11.45
CA SER A 305 14.58 -9.86 -11.67
C SER A 305 15.99 -9.30 -11.49
N SER A 306 16.75 -9.80 -10.50
CA SER A 306 18.14 -9.39 -10.26
C SER A 306 19.06 -9.82 -11.41
N LEU A 307 18.88 -11.02 -11.95
CA LEU A 307 19.66 -11.53 -13.06
C LEU A 307 19.44 -10.69 -14.33
N ILE A 308 18.20 -10.33 -14.61
CA ILE A 308 17.84 -9.47 -15.74
C ILE A 308 18.37 -8.05 -15.55
N ASN A 309 18.29 -7.50 -14.33
CA ASN A 309 18.92 -6.22 -13.99
C ASN A 309 20.43 -6.25 -14.23
N CYS A 310 21.12 -7.33 -13.83
CA CYS A 310 22.55 -7.51 -14.06
C CYS A 310 22.88 -7.47 -15.55
N LEU A 311 22.07 -8.15 -16.38
CA LEU A 311 22.23 -8.14 -17.83
C LEU A 311 22.07 -6.73 -18.41
N PHE A 312 21.05 -5.97 -17.97
CA PHE A 312 20.88 -4.58 -18.41
C PHE A 312 22.03 -3.69 -17.96
N PHE A 313 22.53 -3.87 -16.73
CA PHE A 313 23.69 -3.13 -16.24
C PHE A 313 24.92 -3.40 -17.08
N ALA A 314 25.15 -4.66 -17.46
CA ALA A 314 26.26 -5.03 -18.37
C ALA A 314 26.11 -4.40 -19.75
N LEU A 315 24.90 -4.38 -20.33
CA LEU A 315 24.62 -3.74 -21.60
C LEU A 315 24.89 -2.23 -21.58
N ILE A 316 24.45 -1.55 -20.49
CA ILE A 316 24.70 -0.11 -20.32
C ILE A 316 26.20 0.14 -20.11
N ALA A 317 26.88 -0.68 -19.31
CA ALA A 317 28.32 -0.59 -19.09
C ALA A 317 29.12 -0.77 -20.42
N PHE A 318 28.68 -1.69 -21.29
CA PHE A 318 29.25 -1.86 -22.60
C PHE A 318 29.16 -0.60 -23.47
N GLN A 319 28.03 0.12 -23.43
CA GLN A 319 27.88 1.40 -24.13
C GLN A 319 28.81 2.50 -23.60
N VAL A 320 29.09 2.48 -22.27
CA VAL A 320 30.12 3.38 -21.69
C VAL A 320 31.50 3.02 -22.22
N PHE A 321 31.82 1.72 -22.29
CA PHE A 321 33.10 1.24 -22.78
C PHE A 321 33.33 1.61 -24.26
N GLU A 322 32.27 1.58 -25.09
CA GLU A 322 32.29 2.06 -26.46
C GLU A 322 32.35 3.61 -26.60
N GLY A 323 32.29 4.33 -25.50
CA GLY A 323 32.30 5.79 -25.50
C GLY A 323 30.99 6.46 -25.97
N LYS A 324 29.90 5.71 -26.13
CA LYS A 324 28.59 6.22 -26.57
C LYS A 324 27.88 7.04 -25.51
N ILE A 325 28.09 6.73 -24.23
CA ILE A 325 27.50 7.38 -23.08
C ILE A 325 28.55 7.67 -22.00
N ARG A 326 28.28 8.65 -21.15
CA ARG A 326 29.19 9.05 -20.04
C ARG A 326 28.90 8.23 -18.78
N ILE A 327 29.80 8.29 -17.79
CA ILE A 327 29.67 7.60 -16.49
C ILE A 327 28.43 8.07 -15.72
N GLY A 328 28.09 9.37 -15.79
CA GLY A 328 26.88 9.89 -15.17
C GLY A 328 25.60 9.34 -15.81
N ASP A 329 25.58 9.14 -17.14
CA ASP A 329 24.45 8.52 -17.84
C ASP A 329 24.30 7.04 -17.44
N TYR A 330 25.40 6.30 -17.25
CA TYR A 330 25.37 4.96 -16.70
C TYR A 330 24.69 4.93 -15.32
N SER A 331 25.10 5.82 -14.42
CA SER A 331 24.50 5.91 -13.08
C SER A 331 23.01 6.26 -13.14
N LEU A 332 22.63 7.17 -14.06
CA LEU A 332 21.22 7.55 -14.26
C LEU A 332 20.37 6.37 -14.74
N TYR A 333 20.81 5.67 -15.78
CA TYR A 333 20.03 4.60 -16.39
C TYR A 333 19.94 3.37 -15.49
N THR A 334 21.04 2.97 -14.83
CA THR A 334 21.03 1.87 -13.86
C THR A 334 20.20 2.19 -12.63
N GLY A 335 20.27 3.44 -12.14
CA GLY A 335 19.43 3.96 -11.08
C GLY A 335 17.94 3.98 -11.47
N ALA A 336 17.62 4.40 -12.69
CA ALA A 336 16.25 4.40 -13.20
C ALA A 336 15.68 2.98 -13.33
N LEU A 337 16.44 2.00 -13.84
CA LEU A 337 16.03 0.59 -13.89
C LEU A 337 15.69 0.03 -12.50
N THR A 338 16.57 0.26 -11.53
CA THR A 338 16.35 -0.18 -10.13
C THR A 338 15.13 0.51 -9.53
N SER A 339 14.96 1.80 -9.81
CA SER A 339 13.83 2.60 -9.32
C SER A 339 12.51 2.16 -9.95
N ILE A 340 12.46 1.80 -11.23
CA ILE A 340 11.26 1.23 -11.87
C ILE A 340 10.88 -0.07 -11.17
N ALA A 341 11.81 -1.01 -10.99
CA ALA A 341 11.52 -2.28 -10.32
C ALA A 341 10.96 -2.11 -8.92
N SER A 342 11.58 -1.24 -8.10
CA SER A 342 11.16 -0.95 -6.74
C SER A 342 9.82 -0.21 -6.69
N THR A 343 9.59 0.73 -7.61
CA THR A 343 8.35 1.52 -7.69
C THR A 343 7.17 0.64 -8.11
N VAL A 344 7.35 -0.24 -9.09
CA VAL A 344 6.32 -1.21 -9.49
C VAL A 344 5.98 -2.16 -8.33
N SER A 345 6.97 -2.70 -7.63
CA SER A 345 6.75 -3.53 -6.43
C SER A 345 6.00 -2.77 -5.34
N SER A 346 6.34 -1.51 -5.11
CA SER A 346 5.64 -0.63 -4.17
C SER A 346 4.19 -0.38 -4.60
N LEU A 347 3.93 -0.09 -5.88
CA LEU A 347 2.57 0.09 -6.43
C LEU A 347 1.71 -1.16 -6.25
N ILE A 348 2.27 -2.36 -6.45
CA ILE A 348 1.58 -3.62 -6.21
C ILE A 348 1.15 -3.74 -4.74
N ASN A 349 2.05 -3.45 -3.81
CA ASN A 349 1.76 -3.50 -2.37
C ASN A 349 0.73 -2.46 -1.95
N VAL A 350 0.86 -1.24 -2.45
CA VAL A 350 -0.08 -0.15 -2.20
C VAL A 350 -1.47 -0.48 -2.75
N SER A 351 -1.55 -1.01 -3.97
CA SER A 351 -2.82 -1.45 -4.58
C SER A 351 -3.50 -2.52 -3.74
N ALA A 352 -2.73 -3.46 -3.18
CA ALA A 352 -3.28 -4.48 -2.29
C ALA A 352 -3.80 -3.89 -0.97
N THR A 353 -3.10 -2.89 -0.41
CA THR A 353 -3.54 -2.17 0.80
C THR A 353 -4.83 -1.36 0.54
N VAL A 354 -4.91 -0.69 -0.60
CA VAL A 354 -6.14 0.01 -1.01
C VAL A 354 -7.28 -0.99 -1.17
N TYR A 355 -7.04 -2.14 -1.80
CA TYR A 355 -8.05 -3.19 -1.95
C TYR A 355 -8.59 -3.69 -0.60
N GLU A 356 -7.71 -3.92 0.38
CA GLU A 356 -8.14 -4.29 1.74
C GLU A 356 -8.96 -3.17 2.40
N GLY A 357 -8.55 -1.93 2.22
CA GLY A 357 -9.28 -0.76 2.73
C GLY A 357 -10.66 -0.56 2.08
N THR A 358 -10.85 -1.04 0.85
CA THR A 358 -12.16 -0.96 0.17
C THR A 358 -13.23 -1.84 0.82
N LEU A 359 -12.84 -2.93 1.49
CA LEU A 359 -13.77 -3.77 2.25
C LEU A 359 -14.38 -2.98 3.42
N PHE A 360 -13.59 -2.13 4.06
CA PHE A 360 -14.10 -1.21 5.08
C PHE A 360 -15.10 -0.20 4.48
N ILE A 361 -14.77 0.37 3.34
CA ILE A 361 -15.66 1.33 2.67
C ILE A 361 -16.99 0.70 2.31
N ASP A 362 -16.99 -0.55 1.82
CA ASP A 362 -18.22 -1.27 1.53
C ASP A 362 -19.05 -1.53 2.79
N ASN A 363 -18.42 -1.89 3.92
CA ASN A 363 -19.09 -2.05 5.21
C ASN A 363 -19.68 -0.72 5.70
N LEU A 364 -18.90 0.36 5.61
CA LEU A 364 -19.37 1.71 5.99
C LEU A 364 -20.55 2.15 5.10
N ILE A 365 -20.44 2.00 3.78
CA ILE A 365 -21.52 2.36 2.85
C ILE A 365 -22.78 1.53 3.13
N THR A 366 -22.62 0.25 3.44
CA THR A 366 -23.74 -0.64 3.77
C THR A 366 -24.44 -0.16 5.05
N PHE A 367 -23.66 0.15 6.08
CA PHE A 367 -24.20 0.72 7.32
C PHE A 367 -24.89 2.09 7.08
N MET A 368 -24.28 2.98 6.29
CA MET A 368 -24.86 4.30 6.00
C MET A 368 -26.15 4.23 5.17
N LYS A 369 -26.37 3.16 4.41
CA LYS A 369 -27.59 2.91 3.62
C LYS A 369 -28.73 2.29 4.42
N GLU A 370 -28.50 1.83 5.64
CA GLU A 370 -29.56 1.30 6.50
C GLU A 370 -30.63 2.37 6.74
N LYS A 371 -31.89 1.97 6.61
CA LYS A 371 -33.03 2.86 6.81
C LYS A 371 -33.73 2.49 8.12
N PRO A 372 -34.24 3.48 8.86
CA PRO A 372 -35.10 3.19 10.01
C PRO A 372 -36.32 2.38 9.54
N ARG A 373 -36.68 1.37 10.30
CA ARG A 373 -37.85 0.52 10.02
C ARG A 373 -39.15 1.15 10.50
N VAL A 374 -39.04 1.91 11.56
CA VAL A 374 -40.15 2.68 12.11
C VAL A 374 -39.99 4.11 11.63
N VAL A 375 -40.89 4.55 10.75
CA VAL A 375 -40.97 5.93 10.30
C VAL A 375 -42.13 6.59 10.99
N PRO A 376 -41.95 7.74 11.66
CA PRO A 376 -43.06 8.47 12.26
C PRO A 376 -44.08 8.85 11.16
N MET A 377 -45.36 8.63 11.44
CA MET A 377 -46.45 8.95 10.49
C MET A 377 -46.70 10.45 10.35
N THR A 378 -46.17 11.27 11.26
CA THR A 378 -46.34 12.72 11.26
C THR A 378 -44.98 13.42 11.51
N ASP A 379 -44.74 14.50 10.76
CA ASP A 379 -43.54 15.37 10.93
C ASP A 379 -43.66 16.32 12.17
N THR A 380 -44.71 16.25 12.91
CA THR A 380 -44.92 17.02 14.14
C THR A 380 -44.57 16.20 15.36
N PRO A 381 -43.74 16.73 16.30
CA PRO A 381 -43.41 16.08 17.54
C PRO A 381 -44.62 15.91 18.45
#